data_1e242ef3ee148acc2af6f0c7bbc767e7
#
_entry.id   1e242ef3ee148acc2af6f0c7bbc767e7
#
_cell.length_a   1.000
_cell.length_b   1.000
_cell.length_c   1.000
_cell.angle_alpha   90.00
_cell.angle_beta   90.00
_cell.angle_gamma   90.00
#
_symmetry.space_group_name_H-M   'P 1'
#
loop_
_entity.id
_entity.type
_entity.pdbx_description
1 polymer ?
#
loop_
_entity_poly.entity_id
_entity_poly.type
_entity_poly.pdbx_seq_one_letter_code
_entity_poly.pdbx_strand_id
1 'polypeptide(L)'
;GACSSKMDPASTYANVNNYDSVTVIKGTQSVLFGAGGPGGVVSFKRVTNPVAKPEFRIGQTFDSNAGSYTTSANMVFPLSSSTYLRLNGSKSDAGNYETGSGIKPLTEYSTTDYTAILGTVLSDGSKIEFNYTNNRQDKVGYPGLTMDIVYSYTDMYTFKYQRATPFLIFSSMNLELFNTDIDHLMDN
;
A
#
# COMPACT_ATOMS: atom_id res chain seq x y z
N GLY A 1 8.84 -0.26 -9.38
CA GLY A 1 9.57 0.52 -8.40
C GLY A 1 10.12 1.80 -9.01
N ALA A 2 10.45 2.80 -8.19
CA ALA A 2 11.02 4.07 -8.64
C ALA A 2 12.46 3.91 -9.14
N CYS A 3 13.19 2.97 -8.58
CA CYS A 3 14.56 2.69 -8.98
C CYS A 3 14.63 2.07 -10.37
N SER A 4 15.35 2.70 -11.30
CA SER A 4 15.56 2.19 -12.65
C SER A 4 16.26 0.81 -12.67
N SER A 5 17.05 0.53 -11.65
CA SER A 5 17.72 -0.76 -11.44
C SER A 5 16.83 -1.83 -10.81
N LYS A 6 15.56 -1.51 -10.48
CA LYS A 6 14.58 -2.41 -9.85
C LYS A 6 15.08 -3.05 -8.55
N MET A 7 15.90 -2.33 -7.80
CA MET A 7 16.46 -2.81 -6.54
C MET A 7 15.46 -2.75 -5.37
N ASP A 8 14.48 -1.82 -5.45
CA ASP A 8 13.49 -1.66 -4.41
C ASP A 8 12.48 -2.80 -4.42
N PRO A 9 12.29 -3.54 -3.32
CA PRO A 9 11.22 -4.52 -3.23
C PRO A 9 9.85 -3.82 -3.29
N ALA A 10 8.85 -4.46 -3.85
CA ALA A 10 7.49 -3.91 -3.93
C ALA A 10 6.89 -3.58 -2.55
N SER A 11 7.34 -4.25 -1.49
CA SER A 11 6.96 -4.00 -0.10
C SER A 11 7.45 -2.66 0.44
N THR A 12 8.45 -2.05 -0.17
CA THR A 12 8.95 -0.71 0.20
C THR A 12 7.85 0.35 0.06
N TYR A 13 6.94 0.19 -0.91
CA TYR A 13 5.86 1.14 -1.22
C TYR A 13 4.52 0.79 -0.57
N ALA A 14 4.46 -0.23 0.29
CA ALA A 14 3.20 -0.70 0.86
C ALA A 14 3.38 -1.20 2.30
N ASN A 15 2.88 -0.43 3.28
CA ASN A 15 2.81 -0.92 4.64
C ASN A 15 1.64 -1.92 4.77
N VAL A 16 1.96 -3.16 5.14
CA VAL A 16 0.98 -4.27 5.22
C VAL A 16 -0.17 -3.99 6.20
N ASN A 17 0.07 -3.20 7.24
CA ASN A 17 -0.95 -2.83 8.24
C ASN A 17 -2.08 -1.96 7.69
N ASN A 18 -1.89 -1.36 6.50
CA ASN A 18 -2.88 -0.54 5.81
C ASN A 18 -3.80 -1.35 4.88
N TYR A 19 -3.65 -2.67 4.85
CA TYR A 19 -4.44 -3.57 4.00
C TYR A 19 -5.18 -4.62 4.82
N ASP A 20 -6.25 -5.15 4.27
CA ASP A 20 -7.06 -6.18 4.91
C ASP A 20 -6.61 -7.58 4.52
N SER A 21 -5.96 -7.72 3.37
CA SER A 21 -5.34 -8.97 2.94
C SER A 21 -4.14 -8.77 2.03
N VAL A 22 -3.19 -9.69 2.14
CA VAL A 22 -2.03 -9.81 1.25
C VAL A 22 -2.04 -11.20 0.64
N THR A 23 -1.99 -11.28 -0.68
CA THR A 23 -1.96 -12.55 -1.42
C THR A 23 -0.68 -12.63 -2.25
N VAL A 24 0.06 -13.70 -2.06
CA VAL A 24 1.27 -14.00 -2.85
C VAL A 24 0.92 -15.07 -3.88
N ILE A 25 1.05 -14.74 -5.16
CA ILE A 25 0.80 -15.65 -6.28
C ILE A 25 2.15 -15.92 -6.93
N LYS A 26 2.62 -17.17 -6.89
CA LYS A 26 3.93 -17.58 -7.41
C LYS A 26 3.83 -17.98 -8.87
N GLY A 27 4.91 -17.75 -9.62
CA GLY A 27 5.05 -18.17 -11.03
C GLY A 27 4.51 -17.14 -12.02
N THR A 28 4.39 -17.55 -13.29
CA THR A 28 3.88 -16.70 -14.37
C THR A 28 2.40 -16.36 -14.17
N GLN A 29 2.03 -15.11 -14.34
CA GLN A 29 0.71 -14.59 -14.00
C GLN A 29 -0.10 -14.20 -15.23
N SER A 30 -1.42 -14.24 -15.07
CA SER A 30 -2.39 -13.68 -16.00
C SER A 30 -2.24 -12.14 -16.07
N VAL A 31 -2.52 -11.57 -17.24
CA VAL A 31 -2.61 -10.11 -17.46
C VAL A 31 -3.60 -9.40 -16.51
N LEU A 32 -4.50 -10.16 -15.88
CA LEU A 32 -5.45 -9.63 -14.86
C LEU A 32 -4.76 -9.10 -13.60
N PHE A 33 -3.50 -9.46 -13.36
CA PHE A 33 -2.69 -8.98 -12.25
C PHE A 33 -1.68 -7.91 -12.65
N GLY A 34 -1.83 -7.33 -13.86
CA GLY A 34 -0.92 -6.33 -14.41
C GLY A 34 0.29 -6.94 -15.10
N ALA A 35 1.28 -6.12 -15.39
CA ALA A 35 2.53 -6.52 -16.05
C ALA A 35 3.48 -7.22 -15.08
N GLY A 36 3.03 -8.28 -14.40
CA GLY A 36 3.79 -8.99 -13.38
C GLY A 36 5.15 -9.51 -13.85
N GLY A 37 6.05 -9.71 -12.89
CA GLY A 37 7.36 -10.32 -13.14
C GLY A 37 7.29 -11.84 -13.21
N PRO A 38 8.34 -12.52 -13.73
CA PRO A 38 8.38 -13.97 -13.82
C PRO A 38 8.35 -14.70 -12.47
N GLY A 39 8.66 -13.99 -11.36
CA GLY A 39 8.65 -14.54 -10.00
C GLY A 39 7.26 -14.59 -9.35
N GLY A 40 6.29 -13.87 -9.88
CA GLY A 40 4.93 -13.81 -9.33
C GLY A 40 4.44 -12.39 -9.02
N VAL A 41 3.33 -12.32 -8.25
CA VAL A 41 2.67 -11.08 -7.85
C VAL A 41 2.37 -11.09 -6.36
N VAL A 42 2.61 -9.98 -5.68
CA VAL A 42 2.12 -9.70 -4.34
C VAL A 42 0.96 -8.72 -4.46
N SER A 43 -0.24 -9.16 -4.13
CA SER A 43 -1.46 -8.37 -4.21
C SER A 43 -1.89 -7.91 -2.82
N PHE A 44 -1.94 -6.62 -2.62
CA PHE A 44 -2.45 -5.97 -1.41
C PHE A 44 -3.89 -5.52 -1.65
N LYS A 45 -4.82 -5.94 -0.81
CA LYS A 45 -6.25 -5.61 -0.98
C LYS A 45 -6.82 -4.94 0.26
N ARG A 46 -7.66 -3.94 0.03
CA ARG A 46 -8.54 -3.33 1.03
C ARG A 46 -9.99 -3.74 0.75
N VAL A 47 -10.73 -4.07 1.79
CA VAL A 47 -12.18 -4.24 1.68
C VAL A 47 -12.80 -2.85 1.66
N THR A 48 -13.39 -2.50 0.53
CA THR A 48 -13.94 -1.18 0.27
C THR A 48 -15.43 -1.32 -0.07
N ASN A 49 -16.28 -1.33 0.98
CA ASN A 49 -17.74 -1.41 0.85
C ASN A 49 -18.39 -0.38 1.77
N PRO A 50 -19.62 0.08 1.45
CA PRO A 50 -20.40 0.86 2.38
C PRO A 50 -20.59 0.11 3.69
N VAL A 51 -20.52 0.82 4.80
CA VAL A 51 -20.72 0.29 6.14
C VAL A 51 -21.92 0.97 6.79
N ALA A 52 -22.64 0.25 7.66
CA ALA A 52 -23.82 0.78 8.34
C ALA A 52 -23.45 1.74 9.50
N LYS A 53 -22.27 1.58 10.06
CA LYS A 53 -21.75 2.36 11.21
C LYS A 53 -20.27 2.67 11.01
N PRO A 54 -19.74 3.73 11.62
CA PRO A 54 -18.30 3.97 11.63
C PRO A 54 -17.53 2.77 12.20
N GLU A 55 -16.45 2.40 11.54
CA GLU A 55 -15.54 1.34 11.96
C GLU A 55 -14.16 1.92 12.24
N PHE A 56 -13.52 1.48 13.32
CA PHE A 56 -12.20 1.93 13.73
C PHE A 56 -11.35 0.71 14.08
N ARG A 57 -10.12 0.71 13.58
CA ARG A 57 -9.09 -0.26 13.96
C ARG A 57 -7.78 0.49 14.20
N ILE A 58 -7.21 0.32 15.38
CA ILE A 58 -5.89 0.85 15.74
C ILE A 58 -5.01 -0.35 16.06
N GLY A 59 -3.80 -0.33 15.56
CA GLY A 59 -2.79 -1.35 15.81
C GLY A 59 -1.47 -0.72 16.21
N GLN A 60 -0.75 -1.37 17.11
CA GLN A 60 0.62 -1.03 17.46
C GLN A 60 1.47 -2.28 17.56
N THR A 61 2.65 -2.24 16.97
CA THR A 61 3.65 -3.30 17.02
C THR A 61 4.95 -2.72 17.52
N PHE A 62 5.62 -3.46 18.40
CA PHE A 62 6.94 -3.12 18.93
C PHE A 62 7.89 -4.30 18.71
N ASP A 63 9.12 -4.02 18.26
CA ASP A 63 10.22 -4.96 18.19
C ASP A 63 11.41 -4.42 19.00
N SER A 64 11.88 -5.21 19.96
CA SER A 64 12.89 -4.78 20.92
C SER A 64 14.32 -4.74 20.35
N ASN A 65 14.61 -5.56 19.31
CA ASN A 65 15.97 -5.63 18.79
C ASN A 65 16.37 -4.31 18.08
N ALA A 66 15.57 -3.86 17.12
CA ALA A 66 15.80 -2.56 16.44
C ALA A 66 15.19 -1.38 17.21
N GLY A 67 14.49 -1.61 18.31
CA GLY A 67 13.68 -0.59 18.97
C GLY A 67 12.59 -0.06 18.06
N SER A 68 12.11 -0.89 17.12
CA SER A 68 11.14 -0.46 16.13
C SER A 68 9.73 -0.40 16.71
N TYR A 69 8.95 0.54 16.24
CA TYR A 69 7.52 0.58 16.50
C TYR A 69 6.75 0.96 15.25
N THR A 70 5.59 0.36 15.10
CA THR A 70 4.62 0.70 14.04
C THR A 70 3.29 0.99 14.69
N THR A 71 2.75 2.17 14.44
CA THR A 71 1.38 2.52 14.80
C THR A 71 0.56 2.63 13.53
N SER A 72 -0.62 2.03 13.50
CA SER A 72 -1.55 2.10 12.37
C SER A 72 -2.96 2.41 12.82
N ALA A 73 -3.69 3.17 12.01
CA ALA A 73 -5.11 3.46 12.20
C ALA A 73 -5.86 3.26 10.89
N ASN A 74 -7.00 2.57 10.97
CA ASN A 74 -7.92 2.39 9.85
C ASN A 74 -9.32 2.82 10.31
N MET A 75 -9.97 3.66 9.52
CA MET A 75 -11.27 4.23 9.82
C MET A 75 -12.15 4.16 8.59
N VAL A 76 -13.41 3.75 8.77
CA VAL A 76 -14.42 3.78 7.71
C VAL A 76 -15.64 4.54 8.22
N PHE A 77 -16.06 5.53 7.48
CA PHE A 77 -17.20 6.39 7.80
C PHE A 77 -18.28 6.21 6.74
N PRO A 78 -19.52 5.85 7.11
CA PRO A 78 -20.65 5.94 6.19
C PRO A 78 -21.01 7.41 5.98
N LEU A 79 -20.99 7.88 4.73
CA LEU A 79 -21.48 9.21 4.36
C LEU A 79 -22.95 9.13 3.94
N SER A 80 -23.37 7.98 3.40
CA SER A 80 -24.75 7.62 3.12
C SER A 80 -24.89 6.09 3.12
N SER A 81 -26.08 5.56 2.83
CA SER A 81 -26.29 4.10 2.67
C SER A 81 -25.45 3.48 1.55
N SER A 82 -24.99 4.27 0.58
CA SER A 82 -24.22 3.81 -0.58
C SER A 82 -22.83 4.39 -0.67
N THR A 83 -22.50 5.43 0.11
CA THR A 83 -21.24 6.19 0.01
C THR A 83 -20.47 6.09 1.31
N TYR A 84 -19.16 5.89 1.22
CA TYR A 84 -18.27 5.78 2.37
C TYR A 84 -16.96 6.54 2.12
N LEU A 85 -16.36 6.95 3.22
CA LEU A 85 -15.00 7.46 3.28
C LEU A 85 -14.16 6.51 4.13
N ARG A 86 -13.08 5.97 3.57
CA ARG A 86 -12.09 5.20 4.30
C ARG A 86 -10.80 6.00 4.42
N LEU A 87 -10.27 6.09 5.64
CA LEU A 87 -9.00 6.70 5.96
C LEU A 87 -8.09 5.65 6.61
N ASN A 88 -6.89 5.52 6.11
CA ASN A 88 -5.85 4.68 6.69
C ASN A 88 -4.61 5.53 6.91
N GLY A 89 -3.87 5.24 7.98
CA GLY A 89 -2.59 5.85 8.23
C GLY A 89 -1.69 4.92 9.02
N SER A 90 -0.39 5.00 8.79
CA SER A 90 0.59 4.33 9.61
C SER A 90 1.88 5.13 9.72
N LYS A 91 2.54 4.97 10.84
CA LYS A 91 3.89 5.48 11.10
C LYS A 91 4.72 4.32 11.63
N SER A 92 5.88 4.11 11.01
CA SER A 92 6.85 3.11 11.44
C SER A 92 8.22 3.75 11.56
N ASP A 93 8.89 3.52 12.68
CA ASP A 93 10.27 3.94 12.90
C ASP A 93 11.06 2.76 13.46
N ALA A 94 12.30 2.59 13.00
CA ALA A 94 13.22 1.58 13.49
C ALA A 94 14.65 2.13 13.52
N GLY A 95 15.41 1.71 14.51
CA GLY A 95 16.86 1.85 14.53
C GLY A 95 17.54 0.65 13.84
N ASN A 96 18.87 0.60 13.95
CA ASN A 96 19.63 -0.52 13.44
C ASN A 96 19.43 -1.76 14.34
N TYR A 97 19.09 -2.89 13.75
CA TYR A 97 19.02 -4.16 14.51
C TYR A 97 20.44 -4.71 14.80
N GLU A 98 20.53 -5.57 15.80
CA GLU A 98 21.75 -6.29 16.12
C GLU A 98 21.63 -7.75 15.71
N THR A 99 22.60 -8.25 14.95
CA THR A 99 22.70 -9.66 14.57
C THR A 99 23.08 -10.53 15.77
N GLY A 100 22.87 -11.83 15.69
CA GLY A 100 23.30 -12.78 16.72
C GLY A 100 24.84 -12.80 16.97
N SER A 101 25.65 -12.24 16.07
CA SER A 101 27.09 -12.05 16.21
C SER A 101 27.49 -10.67 16.76
N GLY A 102 26.53 -9.81 17.13
CA GLY A 102 26.76 -8.48 17.69
C GLY A 102 27.03 -7.39 16.65
N ILE A 103 26.83 -7.66 15.36
CA ILE A 103 27.01 -6.66 14.31
C ILE A 103 25.72 -5.83 14.19
N LYS A 104 25.88 -4.50 14.04
CA LYS A 104 24.76 -3.56 13.80
C LYS A 104 24.85 -3.00 12.37
N PRO A 105 24.28 -3.68 11.37
CA PRO A 105 24.23 -3.15 10.01
C PRO A 105 23.30 -1.94 9.93
N LEU A 106 23.48 -1.08 8.93
CA LEU A 106 22.62 0.06 8.69
C LEU A 106 21.26 -0.45 8.18
N THR A 107 20.26 -0.41 9.04
CA THR A 107 18.90 -0.95 8.78
C THR A 107 17.80 -0.05 9.35
N GLU A 108 18.19 1.15 9.81
CA GLU A 108 17.23 2.12 10.28
C GLU A 108 16.26 2.54 9.17
N TYR A 109 15.05 2.90 9.54
CA TYR A 109 14.09 3.49 8.62
C TYR A 109 13.02 4.31 9.37
N SER A 110 12.46 5.26 8.64
CA SER A 110 11.26 5.99 9.07
C SER A 110 10.28 6.03 7.90
N THR A 111 9.06 5.53 8.11
CA THR A 111 8.03 5.54 7.08
C THR A 111 6.73 6.12 7.61
N THR A 112 6.03 6.87 6.76
CA THR A 112 4.70 7.40 7.05
C THR A 112 3.82 7.19 5.84
N ASP A 113 2.65 6.59 6.05
CA ASP A 113 1.68 6.27 5.00
C ASP A 113 0.33 6.89 5.34
N TYR A 114 -0.32 7.46 4.33
CA TYR A 114 -1.72 7.88 4.39
C TYR A 114 -2.47 7.39 3.16
N THR A 115 -3.72 6.99 3.36
CA THR A 115 -4.63 6.66 2.27
C THR A 115 -6.01 7.20 2.57
N ALA A 116 -6.62 7.87 1.61
CA ALA A 116 -8.01 8.29 1.64
C ALA A 116 -8.74 7.66 0.45
N ILE A 117 -9.87 6.99 0.70
CA ILE A 117 -10.71 6.35 -0.32
C ILE A 117 -12.13 6.88 -0.16
N LEU A 118 -12.62 7.56 -1.18
CA LEU A 118 -14.03 7.91 -1.31
C LEU A 118 -14.67 6.94 -2.30
N GLY A 119 -15.67 6.19 -1.85
CA GLY A 119 -16.35 5.19 -2.66
C GLY A 119 -17.86 5.32 -2.60
N THR A 120 -18.52 4.99 -3.71
CA THR A 120 -19.98 4.93 -3.78
C THR A 120 -20.44 3.76 -4.63
N VAL A 121 -21.56 3.14 -4.22
CA VAL A 121 -22.28 2.13 -4.98
C VAL A 121 -23.49 2.80 -5.61
N LEU A 122 -23.60 2.70 -6.93
CA LEU A 122 -24.68 3.26 -7.72
C LEU A 122 -25.93 2.36 -7.66
N SER A 123 -27.07 2.90 -8.11
CA SER A 123 -28.35 2.18 -8.10
C SER A 123 -28.36 0.90 -8.95
N ASP A 124 -27.51 0.82 -9.97
CA ASP A 124 -27.34 -0.38 -10.81
C ASP A 124 -26.34 -1.41 -10.24
N GLY A 125 -25.83 -1.18 -9.03
CA GLY A 125 -24.83 -2.01 -8.36
C GLY A 125 -23.40 -1.74 -8.82
N SER A 126 -23.16 -0.82 -9.74
CA SER A 126 -21.82 -0.39 -10.12
C SER A 126 -21.14 0.36 -8.97
N LYS A 127 -19.82 0.29 -8.88
CA LYS A 127 -19.03 0.91 -7.83
C LYS A 127 -18.02 1.88 -8.43
N ILE A 128 -17.93 3.05 -7.84
CA ILE A 128 -16.92 4.06 -8.14
C ILE A 128 -16.09 4.29 -6.90
N GLU A 129 -14.76 4.35 -7.06
CA GLU A 129 -13.83 4.71 -6.00
C GLU A 129 -12.80 5.69 -6.52
N PHE A 130 -12.52 6.71 -5.72
CA PHE A 130 -11.36 7.55 -5.85
C PHE A 130 -10.45 7.31 -4.65
N ASN A 131 -9.17 7.03 -4.91
CA ASN A 131 -8.19 6.70 -3.90
C ASN A 131 -6.97 7.63 -4.06
N TYR A 132 -6.55 8.24 -2.96
CA TYR A 132 -5.28 8.93 -2.82
C TYR A 132 -4.43 8.20 -1.80
N THR A 133 -3.20 7.86 -2.16
CA THR A 133 -2.21 7.28 -1.26
C THR A 133 -0.95 8.13 -1.29
N ASN A 134 -0.45 8.46 -0.10
CA ASN A 134 0.81 9.14 0.12
C ASN A 134 1.72 8.22 0.94
N ASN A 135 2.95 8.03 0.49
CA ASN A 135 3.99 7.31 1.21
C ASN A 135 5.22 8.20 1.32
N ARG A 136 5.76 8.30 2.51
CA ARG A 136 6.97 9.04 2.82
C ARG A 136 7.94 8.11 3.54
N GLN A 137 9.14 7.99 3.00
CA GLN A 137 10.21 7.19 3.58
C GLN A 137 11.46 8.05 3.72
N ASP A 138 12.10 7.93 4.85
CA ASP A 138 13.33 8.65 5.18
C ASP A 138 14.32 7.68 5.81
N LYS A 139 15.60 7.83 5.47
CA LYS A 139 16.72 7.12 6.09
C LYS A 139 16.56 5.60 6.05
N VAL A 140 16.27 5.00 4.89
CA VAL A 140 16.13 3.54 4.77
C VAL A 140 17.45 2.90 4.44
N GLY A 141 18.05 2.23 5.42
CA GLY A 141 19.30 1.51 5.28
C GLY A 141 19.11 0.12 4.66
N TYR A 142 19.96 -0.22 3.69
CA TYR A 142 19.99 -1.50 2.99
C TYR A 142 21.34 -2.21 3.15
N PRO A 143 21.54 -3.03 4.18
CA PRO A 143 22.87 -3.60 4.49
C PRO A 143 23.46 -4.50 3.41
N GLY A 144 22.67 -4.91 2.43
CA GLY A 144 23.10 -5.75 1.30
C GLY A 144 23.20 -5.01 -0.03
N LEU A 145 22.96 -3.69 -0.05
CA LEU A 145 23.04 -2.86 -1.26
C LEU A 145 24.15 -1.83 -1.13
N THR A 146 24.51 -1.23 -2.24
CA THR A 146 25.56 -0.20 -2.32
C THR A 146 25.04 1.20 -2.09
N MET A 147 23.75 1.38 -1.92
CA MET A 147 23.08 2.68 -1.76
C MET A 147 21.92 2.54 -0.78
N ASP A 148 21.75 3.55 0.05
CA ASP A 148 20.63 3.71 0.98
C ASP A 148 19.64 4.75 0.46
N ILE A 149 18.38 4.69 0.91
CA ILE A 149 17.40 5.74 0.61
C ILE A 149 17.58 6.89 1.61
N VAL A 150 17.93 8.05 1.12
CA VAL A 150 17.91 9.30 1.89
C VAL A 150 16.45 9.72 2.11
N TYR A 151 15.68 9.78 1.02
CA TYR A 151 14.23 9.93 1.04
C TYR A 151 13.57 9.29 -0.18
N SER A 152 12.31 8.88 -0.02
CA SER A 152 11.45 8.44 -1.12
C SER A 152 10.01 8.87 -0.83
N TYR A 153 9.47 9.75 -1.65
CA TYR A 153 8.15 10.34 -1.52
C TYR A 153 7.30 9.93 -2.70
N THR A 154 6.18 9.28 -2.41
CA THR A 154 5.27 8.76 -3.42
C THR A 154 3.88 9.32 -3.19
N ASP A 155 3.29 9.88 -4.24
CA ASP A 155 1.89 10.28 -4.29
C ASP A 155 1.21 9.49 -5.40
N MET A 156 0.14 8.77 -5.05
CA MET A 156 -0.61 7.93 -5.98
C MET A 156 -2.09 8.29 -5.96
N TYR A 157 -2.63 8.52 -7.14
CA TYR A 157 -4.06 8.75 -7.37
C TYR A 157 -4.61 7.59 -8.18
N THR A 158 -5.73 7.02 -7.74
CA THR A 158 -6.37 5.91 -8.46
C THR A 158 -7.87 6.18 -8.57
N PHE A 159 -8.40 6.05 -9.76
CA PHE A 159 -9.83 6.00 -10.01
C PHE A 159 -10.22 4.58 -10.44
N LYS A 160 -11.26 4.03 -9.82
CA LYS A 160 -11.78 2.70 -10.15
C LYS A 160 -13.26 2.77 -10.45
N TYR A 161 -13.66 2.09 -11.52
CA TYR A 161 -15.05 1.80 -11.84
C TYR A 161 -15.22 0.30 -11.98
N GLN A 162 -16.17 -0.26 -11.27
CA GLN A 162 -16.47 -1.70 -11.29
C GLN A 162 -17.95 -1.90 -11.56
N ARG A 163 -18.26 -2.76 -12.54
CA ARG A 163 -19.62 -3.19 -12.84
C ARG A 163 -19.65 -4.70 -12.92
N ALA A 164 -20.42 -5.33 -12.04
CA ALA A 164 -20.60 -6.78 -11.99
C ALA A 164 -21.80 -7.27 -12.79
N THR A 165 -22.68 -6.36 -13.22
CA THR A 165 -23.87 -6.69 -14.02
C THR A 165 -23.55 -6.66 -15.51
N PRO A 166 -24.16 -7.53 -16.33
CA PRO A 166 -23.95 -7.53 -17.78
C PRO A 166 -24.21 -6.15 -18.40
N PHE A 167 -23.36 -5.76 -19.33
CA PHE A 167 -23.45 -4.52 -20.08
C PHE A 167 -23.00 -4.73 -21.52
N LEU A 168 -23.89 -4.50 -22.48
CA LEU A 168 -23.68 -4.84 -23.89
C LEU A 168 -23.28 -6.32 -24.04
N ILE A 169 -22.09 -6.60 -24.59
CA ILE A 169 -21.52 -7.94 -24.80
C ILE A 169 -20.64 -8.40 -23.62
N PHE A 170 -20.46 -7.58 -22.57
CA PHE A 170 -19.60 -7.88 -21.43
C PHE A 170 -20.42 -8.39 -20.25
N SER A 171 -19.95 -9.44 -19.58
CA SER A 171 -20.52 -9.96 -18.35
C SER A 171 -20.19 -9.09 -17.14
N SER A 172 -19.04 -8.41 -17.16
CA SER A 172 -18.59 -7.47 -16.13
C SER A 172 -17.59 -6.48 -16.75
N MET A 173 -17.35 -5.37 -16.06
CA MET A 173 -16.37 -4.37 -16.48
C MET A 173 -15.60 -3.86 -15.26
N ASN A 174 -14.27 -3.81 -15.37
CA ASN A 174 -13.40 -3.15 -14.42
C ASN A 174 -12.54 -2.14 -15.18
N LEU A 175 -12.57 -0.89 -14.76
CA LEU A 175 -11.70 0.18 -15.25
C LEU A 175 -10.90 0.69 -14.06
N GLU A 176 -9.59 0.75 -14.22
CA GLU A 176 -8.70 1.36 -13.26
C GLU A 176 -7.76 2.33 -13.98
N LEU A 177 -7.79 3.59 -13.54
CA LEU A 177 -6.88 4.63 -13.99
C LEU A 177 -6.04 5.05 -12.79
N PHE A 178 -4.74 5.15 -12.97
CA PHE A 178 -3.84 5.57 -11.90
C PHE A 178 -2.78 6.54 -12.42
N ASN A 179 -2.34 7.41 -11.53
CA ASN A 179 -1.16 8.23 -11.71
C ASN A 179 -0.29 8.09 -10.46
N THR A 180 1.00 7.94 -10.64
CA THR A 180 1.96 7.84 -9.54
C THR A 180 3.09 8.82 -9.80
N ASP A 181 3.32 9.68 -8.83
CA ASP A 181 4.46 10.59 -8.79
C ASP A 181 5.41 10.14 -7.69
N ILE A 182 6.69 10.01 -8.02
CA ILE A 182 7.73 9.52 -7.11
C ILE A 182 8.94 10.43 -7.22
N ASP A 183 9.31 11.02 -6.08
CA ASP A 183 10.56 11.74 -5.89
C ASP A 183 11.41 10.99 -4.88
N HIS A 184 12.65 10.61 -5.25
CA HIS A 184 13.53 9.89 -4.35
C HIS A 184 14.99 10.25 -4.56
N LEU A 185 15.76 10.17 -3.48
CA LEU A 185 17.20 10.29 -3.46
C LEU A 185 17.81 9.08 -2.77
N MET A 186 18.79 8.48 -3.43
CA MET A 186 19.64 7.43 -2.86
C MET A 186 21.09 7.91 -2.82
N ASP A 187 21.82 7.55 -1.78
CA ASP A 187 23.22 7.91 -1.58
C ASP A 187 23.97 6.77 -0.85
N ASN A 188 25.33 6.86 -0.84
CA ASN A 188 26.21 5.87 -0.20
C ASN A 188 26.59 6.31 1.22
#